data_1e2da8fe13a99ce0b8c5d414137f37db
#
_entry.id   1e2da8fe13a99ce0b8c5d414137f37db
#
_cell.length_a   1.000
_cell.length_b   1.000
_cell.length_c   1.000
_cell.angle_alpha   90.00
_cell.angle_beta   90.00
_cell.angle_gamma   90.00
#
_symmetry.space_group_name_H-M   'P 1'
#
loop_
_entity.id
_entity.type
_entity.pdbx_description
1 polymer ?
#
loop_
_entity_poly.entity_id
_entity_poly.type
_entity_poly.pdbx_seq_one_letter_code
_entity_poly.pdbx_strand_id
1 'polypeptide(L)'
;MGGIIFVVVGELQLIVIAGRSTRRCWQRYIYRLGTREVNNFNGFGMERFVETIKVLDGQFCNLEAHERRARRTVEAIWGKSLAWEVGKMIIPVEMCSGLVKCRVVYDWVVREVSFQPYAMRQIKSLRLVDGDKVDYRYKSTDRSMFIRLMEQRGECNDVLIVRDGWVTDTSFTNVVFEDVVGGLYTPDTYLLEGTRRQSLLDVGKIQACPIRVEDIGHFQRVLLVNAMIGLEDEISVPVVNIMK
;
A
#
# COMPACT_ATOMS: atom_id res chain seq x y z
N MET A 1 31.49 4.90 1.14
CA MET A 1 31.43 3.45 1.08
C MET A 1 30.35 2.99 2.05
N GLY A 2 29.25 2.39 1.55
CA GLY A 2 28.21 1.84 2.41
C GLY A 2 28.67 0.46 2.93
N GLY A 3 28.60 0.26 4.25
CA GLY A 3 28.91 -1.03 4.86
C GLY A 3 27.69 -1.94 4.83
N ILE A 4 27.87 -3.22 4.50
CA ILE A 4 26.85 -4.26 4.64
C ILE A 4 27.17 -4.98 5.94
N ILE A 5 26.25 -4.95 6.90
CA ILE A 5 26.36 -5.71 8.15
C ILE A 5 25.44 -6.91 8.04
N PHE A 6 25.99 -8.11 8.21
CA PHE A 6 25.23 -9.35 8.29
C PHE A 6 25.03 -9.70 9.77
N VAL A 7 23.79 -9.79 10.21
CA VAL A 7 23.42 -10.33 11.52
C VAL A 7 22.53 -11.55 11.28
N VAL A 8 22.95 -12.70 11.77
CA VAL A 8 22.18 -13.95 11.70
C VAL A 8 21.48 -14.15 13.03
N VAL A 9 20.14 -14.15 13.02
CA VAL A 9 19.33 -14.48 14.20
C VAL A 9 18.45 -15.68 13.83
N GLY A 10 18.86 -16.87 14.19
CA GLY A 10 18.22 -18.14 13.82
C GLY A 10 18.32 -18.39 12.30
N GLU A 11 17.22 -18.77 11.66
CA GLU A 11 17.17 -19.00 10.20
C GLU A 11 17.00 -17.68 9.38
N LEU A 12 16.97 -16.53 10.03
CA LEU A 12 16.80 -15.21 9.42
C LEU A 12 18.16 -14.57 9.11
N GLN A 13 18.39 -14.20 7.86
CA GLN A 13 19.54 -13.37 7.47
C GLN A 13 19.13 -11.90 7.44
N LEU A 14 19.66 -11.09 8.33
CA LEU A 14 19.51 -9.65 8.34
C LEU A 14 20.59 -9.02 7.42
N ILE A 15 20.16 -8.34 6.36
CA ILE A 15 21.05 -7.57 5.51
C ILE A 15 20.76 -6.09 5.77
N VAL A 16 21.68 -5.39 6.42
CA VAL A 16 21.60 -3.93 6.61
C VAL A 16 22.31 -3.27 5.45
N ILE A 17 21.57 -2.55 4.62
CA ILE A 17 22.14 -1.70 3.57
C ILE A 17 22.13 -0.26 4.08
N ALA A 18 23.27 0.21 4.58
CA ALA A 18 23.47 1.63 4.93
C ALA A 18 24.00 2.37 3.71
N GLY A 19 23.15 3.15 3.04
CA GLY A 19 23.53 4.04 1.95
C GLY A 19 23.79 5.44 2.49
N ARG A 20 25.00 5.99 2.33
CA ARG A 20 25.28 7.43 2.55
C ARG A 20 25.00 8.20 1.26
N SER A 21 23.91 8.97 1.25
CA SER A 21 23.74 10.07 0.31
C SER A 21 23.96 11.37 1.09
N THR A 22 24.66 12.32 0.48
CA THR A 22 25.21 13.54 1.09
C THR A 22 24.17 14.55 1.62
N ARG A 23 22.86 14.23 1.62
CA ARG A 23 21.84 15.15 2.17
C ARG A 23 20.72 14.51 3.01
N ARG A 24 20.55 13.18 3.07
CA ARG A 24 19.69 12.47 4.06
C ARG A 24 20.15 11.03 4.15
N CYS A 25 20.54 10.60 5.35
CA CYS A 25 20.86 9.19 5.61
C CYS A 25 19.57 8.38 5.60
N TRP A 26 19.33 7.60 4.55
CA TRP A 26 18.22 6.64 4.50
C TRP A 26 18.76 5.30 4.98
N GLN A 27 18.36 4.87 6.16
CA GLN A 27 18.59 3.50 6.60
C GLN A 27 17.39 2.65 6.22
N ARG A 28 17.65 1.56 5.50
CA ARG A 28 16.66 0.54 5.17
C ARG A 28 17.14 -0.78 5.72
N TYR A 29 16.32 -1.38 6.58
CA TYR A 29 16.57 -2.70 7.14
C TYR A 29 15.82 -3.75 6.31
N ILE A 30 16.53 -4.79 5.87
CA ILE A 30 15.96 -5.83 5.02
C ILE A 30 16.22 -7.18 5.67
N TYR A 31 15.16 -7.91 5.97
CA TYR A 31 15.20 -9.30 6.38
C TYR A 31 14.89 -10.18 5.17
N ARG A 32 15.80 -11.07 4.81
CA ARG A 32 15.55 -12.12 3.82
C ARG A 32 15.39 -13.44 4.53
N LEU A 33 14.29 -14.13 4.28
CA LEU A 33 14.06 -15.47 4.77
C LEU A 33 14.78 -16.43 3.83
N GLY A 34 15.85 -17.05 4.31
CA GLY A 34 16.57 -18.10 3.60
C GLY A 34 15.76 -19.39 3.65
N THR A 35 15.06 -19.75 2.60
CA THR A 35 14.58 -21.11 2.41
C THR A 35 15.69 -21.90 1.73
N ARG A 36 16.14 -23.01 2.32
CA ARG A 36 17.16 -23.91 1.78
C ARG A 36 16.78 -24.65 0.50
N GLU A 37 15.57 -24.45 0.00
CA GLU A 37 15.09 -25.06 -1.24
C GLU A 37 14.51 -24.01 -2.17
N VAL A 38 15.17 -23.77 -3.27
CA VAL A 38 14.67 -23.64 -4.65
C VAL A 38 15.72 -22.94 -5.52
N ASN A 39 16.81 -23.62 -5.76
CA ASN A 39 17.59 -23.42 -6.97
C ASN A 39 17.17 -24.51 -7.98
N ASN A 40 15.99 -24.43 -8.55
CA ASN A 40 15.64 -25.10 -9.80
C ASN A 40 14.20 -24.79 -10.17
N PHE A 41 13.93 -23.56 -10.61
CA PHE A 41 12.81 -23.30 -11.51
C PHE A 41 13.24 -22.26 -12.56
N ASN A 42 13.21 -22.71 -13.80
CA ASN A 42 13.53 -21.95 -15.00
C ASN A 42 12.77 -20.61 -15.04
N GLY A 43 13.48 -19.53 -15.15
CA GLY A 43 13.39 -18.32 -15.95
C GLY A 43 12.07 -17.57 -16.15
N PHE A 44 10.93 -17.94 -15.57
CA PHE A 44 9.74 -17.12 -15.55
C PHE A 44 9.62 -16.46 -14.17
N GLY A 45 9.73 -15.14 -14.13
CA GLY A 45 9.62 -14.37 -12.91
C GLY A 45 8.29 -14.64 -12.21
N MET A 46 8.34 -15.33 -11.07
CA MET A 46 7.18 -15.67 -10.28
C MET A 46 6.50 -14.39 -9.79
N GLU A 47 5.19 -14.30 -9.97
CA GLU A 47 4.41 -13.17 -9.50
C GLU A 47 4.59 -13.02 -7.98
N ARG A 48 4.85 -11.79 -7.52
CA ARG A 48 5.04 -11.46 -6.11
C ARG A 48 4.05 -10.40 -5.68
N PHE A 49 3.66 -10.52 -4.44
CA PHE A 49 2.73 -9.60 -3.79
C PHE A 49 3.42 -8.85 -2.66
N VAL A 50 2.80 -7.79 -2.19
CA VAL A 50 3.38 -6.94 -1.16
C VAL A 50 2.33 -6.52 -0.14
N GLU A 51 2.67 -6.62 1.14
CA GLU A 51 1.99 -5.88 2.17
C GLU A 51 2.83 -4.66 2.56
N THR A 52 2.12 -3.58 2.85
CA THR A 52 2.71 -2.34 3.38
C THR A 52 2.01 -2.06 4.68
N ILE A 53 2.73 -2.21 5.79
CA ILE A 53 2.18 -2.19 7.14
C ILE A 53 2.70 -0.95 7.84
N LYS A 54 1.79 -0.18 8.46
CA LYS A 54 2.16 0.96 9.33
C LYS A 54 2.77 0.41 10.61
N VAL A 55 3.93 0.93 10.97
CA VAL A 55 4.52 0.79 12.28
C VAL A 55 4.58 2.19 12.88
N LEU A 56 4.00 2.36 14.04
CA LEU A 56 3.99 3.62 14.77
C LEU A 56 4.59 3.38 16.15
N ASP A 57 5.65 4.11 16.46
CA ASP A 57 6.37 4.01 17.73
C ASP A 57 6.66 2.56 18.16
N GLY A 58 7.19 1.77 17.21
CA GLY A 58 7.58 0.39 17.42
C GLY A 58 6.43 -0.64 17.45
N GLN A 59 5.20 -0.24 17.11
CA GLN A 59 4.05 -1.14 17.10
C GLN A 59 3.46 -1.30 15.71
N PHE A 60 3.19 -2.53 15.31
CA PHE A 60 2.47 -2.82 14.08
C PHE A 60 1.00 -2.41 14.20
N CYS A 61 0.50 -1.67 13.21
CA CYS A 61 -0.89 -1.28 13.12
C CYS A 61 -1.64 -2.20 12.16
N ASN A 62 -2.85 -2.65 12.57
CA ASN A 62 -3.77 -3.41 11.74
C ASN A 62 -3.16 -4.68 11.11
N LEU A 63 -2.23 -5.34 11.83
CA LEU A 63 -1.45 -6.47 11.32
C LEU A 63 -2.33 -7.63 10.86
N GLU A 64 -3.40 -7.93 11.61
CA GLU A 64 -4.33 -9.03 11.27
C GLU A 64 -5.03 -8.83 9.92
N ALA A 65 -5.42 -7.61 9.57
CA ALA A 65 -6.04 -7.34 8.27
C ALA A 65 -5.05 -7.56 7.12
N HIS A 66 -3.77 -7.22 7.32
CA HIS A 66 -2.70 -7.49 6.38
C HIS A 66 -2.46 -8.99 6.22
N GLU A 67 -2.42 -9.73 7.34
CA GLU A 67 -2.29 -11.18 7.33
C GLU A 67 -3.45 -11.85 6.59
N ARG A 68 -4.70 -11.47 6.91
CA ARG A 68 -5.89 -12.01 6.23
C ARG A 68 -5.82 -11.77 4.72
N ARG A 69 -5.45 -10.57 4.27
CA ARG A 69 -5.32 -10.26 2.85
C ARG A 69 -4.22 -11.06 2.17
N ALA A 70 -3.06 -11.18 2.80
CA ALA A 70 -1.94 -11.95 2.27
C ALA A 70 -2.30 -13.44 2.15
N ARG A 71 -2.92 -14.04 3.18
CA ARG A 71 -3.38 -15.45 3.15
C ARG A 71 -4.40 -15.68 2.04
N ARG A 72 -5.41 -14.81 1.91
CA ARG A 72 -6.42 -14.87 0.85
C ARG A 72 -5.79 -14.77 -0.54
N THR A 73 -4.79 -13.90 -0.72
CA THR A 73 -4.04 -13.78 -1.98
C THR A 73 -3.33 -15.09 -2.32
N VAL A 74 -2.62 -15.69 -1.36
CA VAL A 74 -1.87 -16.93 -1.57
C VAL A 74 -2.79 -18.11 -1.87
N GLU A 75 -3.90 -18.19 -1.16
CA GLU A 75 -4.92 -19.21 -1.40
C GLU A 75 -5.53 -19.10 -2.81
N ALA A 76 -5.92 -17.87 -3.21
CA ALA A 76 -6.56 -17.63 -4.50
C ALA A 76 -5.62 -17.87 -5.69
N ILE A 77 -4.33 -17.54 -5.58
CA ILE A 77 -3.37 -17.62 -6.69
C ILE A 77 -2.74 -19.02 -6.79
N TRP A 78 -2.44 -19.66 -5.66
CA TRP A 78 -1.68 -20.92 -5.62
C TRP A 78 -2.38 -22.09 -4.92
N GLY A 79 -3.54 -21.88 -4.30
CA GLY A 79 -4.23 -22.90 -3.51
C GLY A 79 -3.40 -23.35 -2.30
N LYS A 80 -2.54 -22.49 -1.77
CA LYS A 80 -1.61 -22.80 -0.69
C LYS A 80 -1.91 -22.00 0.58
N SER A 81 -1.39 -22.46 1.71
CA SER A 81 -1.37 -21.69 2.94
C SER A 81 -0.09 -20.86 3.05
N LEU A 82 -0.22 -19.62 3.51
CA LEU A 82 0.91 -18.73 3.79
C LEU A 82 1.30 -18.84 5.27
N ALA A 83 2.55 -19.20 5.54
CA ALA A 83 3.15 -19.04 6.85
C ALA A 83 3.45 -17.55 7.07
N TRP A 84 2.69 -16.93 7.98
CA TRP A 84 2.82 -15.50 8.30
C TRP A 84 3.32 -15.31 9.72
N GLU A 85 4.56 -14.89 9.85
CA GLU A 85 5.19 -14.67 11.14
C GLU A 85 5.70 -13.23 11.33
N VAL A 86 5.17 -12.29 10.53
CA VAL A 86 5.64 -10.89 10.54
C VAL A 86 5.44 -10.24 11.92
N GLY A 87 4.37 -10.59 12.65
CA GLY A 87 4.13 -10.08 14.01
C GLY A 87 5.14 -10.55 15.05
N LYS A 88 5.89 -11.61 14.76
CA LYS A 88 6.97 -12.12 15.63
C LYS A 88 8.33 -11.48 15.31
N MET A 89 8.42 -10.69 14.24
CA MET A 89 9.68 -10.07 13.84
C MET A 89 10.06 -8.94 14.79
N ILE A 90 11.34 -8.87 15.08
CA ILE A 90 11.91 -7.78 15.87
C ILE A 90 12.01 -6.55 14.97
N ILE A 91 11.35 -5.47 15.38
CA ILE A 91 11.51 -4.16 14.73
C ILE A 91 12.90 -3.62 15.14
N PRO A 92 13.74 -3.20 14.17
CA PRO A 92 15.04 -2.61 14.50
C PRO A 92 14.88 -1.43 15.45
N VAL A 93 15.77 -1.30 16.45
CA VAL A 93 15.64 -0.28 17.50
C VAL A 93 15.57 1.14 16.92
N GLU A 94 16.27 1.40 15.83
CA GLU A 94 16.27 2.69 15.11
C GLU A 94 14.95 2.96 14.37
N MET A 95 14.09 1.95 14.26
CA MET A 95 12.76 1.99 13.65
C MET A 95 11.63 1.89 14.69
N CYS A 96 11.96 1.94 15.98
CA CYS A 96 10.99 1.90 17.07
C CYS A 96 10.41 3.27 17.44
N SER A 97 10.71 4.33 16.69
CA SER A 97 10.20 5.68 16.94
C SER A 97 9.66 6.30 15.67
N GLY A 98 8.55 7.01 15.80
CA GLY A 98 7.88 7.70 14.71
C GLY A 98 7.17 6.78 13.73
N LEU A 99 6.87 7.31 12.56
CA LEU A 99 6.13 6.61 11.51
C LEU A 99 7.07 5.83 10.59
N VAL A 100 6.94 4.52 10.59
CA VAL A 100 7.77 3.59 9.82
C VAL A 100 6.92 2.73 8.91
N LYS A 101 7.39 2.50 7.70
CA LYS A 101 6.80 1.60 6.73
C LYS A 101 7.50 0.24 6.80
N CYS A 102 6.77 -0.78 7.23
CA CYS A 102 7.16 -2.17 7.07
C CYS A 102 6.61 -2.68 5.73
N ARG A 103 7.50 -3.17 4.87
CA ARG A 103 7.15 -3.75 3.57
C ARG A 103 7.47 -5.23 3.59
N VAL A 104 6.46 -6.07 3.35
CA VAL A 104 6.56 -7.53 3.30
C VAL A 104 6.33 -7.97 1.87
N VAL A 105 7.32 -8.59 1.24
CA VAL A 105 7.20 -9.20 -0.10
C VAL A 105 7.02 -10.70 0.06
N TYR A 106 6.06 -11.26 -0.65
CA TYR A 106 5.73 -12.67 -0.57
C TYR A 106 5.25 -13.23 -1.92
N ASP A 107 5.38 -14.52 -2.05
CA ASP A 107 4.60 -15.39 -2.92
C ASP A 107 3.78 -16.34 -2.01
N TRP A 108 3.93 -17.65 -2.06
CA TRP A 108 3.34 -18.55 -1.04
C TRP A 108 4.15 -18.65 0.26
N VAL A 109 5.31 -17.97 0.33
CA VAL A 109 6.09 -17.75 1.54
C VAL A 109 6.54 -16.28 1.60
N VAL A 110 6.82 -15.79 2.80
CA VAL A 110 7.43 -14.46 2.96
C VAL A 110 8.86 -14.51 2.44
N ARG A 111 9.22 -13.62 1.52
CA ARG A 111 10.53 -13.53 0.88
C ARG A 111 11.41 -12.44 1.44
N GLU A 112 10.81 -11.31 1.76
CA GLU A 112 11.53 -10.15 2.25
C GLU A 112 10.65 -9.35 3.21
N VAL A 113 11.23 -8.88 4.31
CA VAL A 113 10.63 -7.85 5.15
C VAL A 113 11.62 -6.71 5.29
N SER A 114 11.16 -5.48 5.07
CA SER A 114 12.00 -4.31 5.19
C SER A 114 11.31 -3.18 5.94
N PHE A 115 12.08 -2.41 6.69
CA PHE A 115 11.62 -1.26 7.46
C PHE A 115 12.30 0.01 6.94
N GLN A 116 11.54 1.09 6.83
CA GLN A 116 12.08 2.41 6.49
C GLN A 116 11.21 3.52 7.09
N PRO A 117 11.79 4.65 7.52
CA PRO A 117 11.02 5.82 7.91
C PRO A 117 10.06 6.23 6.79
N TYR A 118 8.88 6.69 7.16
CA TYR A 118 7.86 7.09 6.19
C TYR A 118 7.48 8.55 6.36
N ALA A 119 7.44 9.28 5.25
CA ALA A 119 6.89 10.62 5.18
C ALA A 119 5.67 10.61 4.25
N MET A 120 4.56 11.16 4.73
CA MET A 120 3.33 11.28 3.95
C MET A 120 3.53 12.28 2.81
N ARG A 121 2.99 11.93 1.65
CA ARG A 121 2.99 12.83 0.49
C ARG A 121 1.81 13.77 0.58
N GLN A 122 2.03 15.03 0.24
CA GLN A 122 0.95 15.98 0.02
C GLN A 122 0.41 15.80 -1.40
N ILE A 123 -0.88 15.56 -1.53
CA ILE A 123 -1.60 15.46 -2.79
C ILE A 123 -2.63 16.59 -2.79
N LYS A 124 -2.55 17.49 -3.75
CA LYS A 124 -3.40 18.69 -3.86
C LYS A 124 -4.31 18.69 -5.07
N SER A 125 -4.04 17.81 -6.03
CA SER A 125 -4.81 17.69 -7.27
C SER A 125 -4.76 16.28 -7.81
N LEU A 126 -5.84 15.87 -8.49
CA LEU A 126 -6.01 14.59 -9.12
C LEU A 126 -6.43 14.77 -10.58
N ARG A 127 -5.99 13.88 -11.46
CA ARG A 127 -6.44 13.77 -12.85
C ARG A 127 -7.31 12.54 -12.99
N LEU A 128 -8.52 12.68 -13.55
CA LEU A 128 -9.33 11.54 -13.96
C LEU A 128 -8.64 10.81 -15.11
N VAL A 129 -8.48 9.51 -14.97
CA VAL A 129 -7.88 8.66 -16.00
C VAL A 129 -8.66 7.36 -16.15
N ASP A 130 -8.73 6.88 -17.40
CA ASP A 130 -9.37 5.60 -17.71
C ASP A 130 -8.50 4.43 -17.22
N GLY A 131 -9.11 3.57 -16.41
CA GLY A 131 -8.52 2.38 -15.82
C GLY A 131 -9.25 1.09 -16.17
N ASP A 132 -10.05 1.04 -17.22
CA ASP A 132 -10.89 -0.12 -17.59
C ASP A 132 -10.08 -1.43 -17.71
N LYS A 133 -8.83 -1.34 -18.11
CA LYS A 133 -7.91 -2.46 -18.27
C LYS A 133 -7.08 -2.78 -17.02
N VAL A 134 -7.29 -2.06 -15.90
CA VAL A 134 -6.51 -2.29 -14.67
C VAL A 134 -7.08 -3.48 -13.91
N ASP A 135 -6.30 -4.52 -13.76
CA ASP A 135 -6.55 -5.59 -12.77
C ASP A 135 -5.54 -5.46 -11.63
N TYR A 136 -6.03 -5.10 -10.45
CA TYR A 136 -5.22 -4.96 -9.24
C TYR A 136 -5.96 -5.50 -8.00
N ARG A 137 -6.75 -6.56 -8.18
CA ARG A 137 -7.47 -7.24 -7.08
C ARG A 137 -6.53 -7.73 -5.98
N TYR A 138 -5.32 -8.10 -6.38
CA TYR A 138 -4.24 -8.49 -5.47
C TYR A 138 -3.11 -7.46 -5.54
N LYS A 139 -2.49 -7.18 -4.39
CA LYS A 139 -1.45 -6.14 -4.27
C LYS A 139 -0.13 -6.64 -4.85
N SER A 140 -0.05 -6.73 -6.19
CA SER A 140 1.15 -7.13 -6.93
C SER A 140 2.32 -6.16 -6.71
N THR A 141 3.54 -6.69 -6.75
CA THR A 141 4.76 -5.88 -6.82
C THR A 141 4.94 -5.23 -8.19
N ASP A 142 4.32 -5.77 -9.23
CA ASP A 142 4.28 -5.13 -10.54
C ASP A 142 3.35 -3.91 -10.51
N ARG A 143 3.93 -2.76 -10.79
CA ARG A 143 3.27 -1.46 -10.80
C ARG A 143 3.28 -0.82 -12.19
N SER A 144 3.61 -1.57 -13.23
CA SER A 144 3.77 -1.07 -14.60
C SER A 144 2.51 -0.35 -15.12
N MET A 145 1.32 -0.88 -14.81
CA MET A 145 0.05 -0.24 -15.18
C MET A 145 -0.14 1.12 -14.49
N PHE A 146 0.16 1.21 -13.20
CA PHE A 146 0.05 2.47 -12.47
C PHE A 146 1.08 3.50 -12.96
N ILE A 147 2.28 3.08 -13.39
CA ILE A 147 3.27 3.97 -13.99
C ILE A 147 2.69 4.60 -15.27
N ARG A 148 2.06 3.81 -16.14
CA ARG A 148 1.41 4.29 -17.37
C ARG A 148 0.23 5.25 -17.09
N LEU A 149 -0.58 4.94 -16.06
CA LEU A 149 -1.65 5.85 -15.65
C LEU A 149 -1.09 7.17 -15.09
N MET A 150 -0.01 7.09 -14.31
CA MET A 150 0.66 8.28 -13.77
C MET A 150 1.29 9.18 -14.84
N GLU A 151 1.64 8.65 -16.00
CA GLU A 151 2.09 9.46 -17.15
C GLU A 151 0.97 10.38 -17.66
N GLN A 152 -0.29 10.01 -17.46
CA GLN A 152 -1.46 10.78 -17.89
C GLN A 152 -1.90 11.86 -16.88
N ARG A 153 -1.26 11.97 -15.71
CA ARG A 153 -1.64 12.92 -14.66
C ARG A 153 -1.51 14.39 -15.05
N GLY A 154 -0.74 14.71 -16.11
CA GLY A 154 -0.39 16.09 -16.45
C GLY A 154 0.30 16.79 -15.27
N GLU A 155 -0.16 18.00 -14.94
CA GLU A 155 0.36 18.79 -13.82
C GLU A 155 -0.22 18.38 -12.45
N CYS A 156 -1.13 17.40 -12.40
CA CYS A 156 -1.70 16.92 -11.15
C CYS A 156 -0.69 16.10 -10.35
N ASN A 157 -0.91 16.01 -9.03
CA ASN A 157 -0.02 15.26 -8.14
C ASN A 157 -0.20 13.73 -8.28
N ASP A 158 -1.44 13.29 -8.60
CA ASP A 158 -1.78 11.88 -8.78
C ASP A 158 -2.97 11.75 -9.74
N VAL A 159 -3.40 10.52 -9.95
CA VAL A 159 -4.56 10.18 -10.77
C VAL A 159 -5.71 9.69 -9.89
N LEU A 160 -6.94 9.94 -10.34
CA LEU A 160 -8.16 9.29 -9.87
C LEU A 160 -8.63 8.36 -10.97
N ILE A 161 -8.59 7.07 -10.71
CA ILE A 161 -8.81 6.03 -11.71
C ILE A 161 -10.31 5.75 -11.82
N VAL A 162 -10.79 5.70 -13.06
CA VAL A 162 -12.20 5.45 -13.40
C VAL A 162 -12.30 4.17 -14.20
N ARG A 163 -13.28 3.33 -13.90
CA ARG A 163 -13.61 2.13 -14.64
C ARG A 163 -15.09 2.15 -15.03
N ASP A 164 -15.40 2.04 -16.31
CA ASP A 164 -16.78 2.05 -16.83
C ASP A 164 -17.59 3.26 -16.32
N GLY A 165 -16.95 4.42 -16.16
CA GLY A 165 -17.56 5.64 -15.60
C GLY A 165 -17.67 5.68 -14.07
N TRP A 166 -17.24 4.63 -13.36
CA TRP A 166 -17.24 4.56 -11.90
C TRP A 166 -15.87 4.91 -11.32
N VAL A 167 -15.88 5.72 -10.26
CA VAL A 167 -14.68 6.05 -9.51
C VAL A 167 -14.18 4.82 -8.76
N THR A 168 -12.86 4.62 -8.77
CA THR A 168 -12.21 3.51 -8.05
C THR A 168 -11.21 4.01 -7.01
N ASP A 169 -9.92 4.00 -7.33
CA ASP A 169 -8.81 4.32 -6.44
C ASP A 169 -7.90 5.39 -7.06
N THR A 170 -6.94 5.91 -6.30
CA THR A 170 -5.79 6.63 -6.88
C THR A 170 -4.67 5.64 -7.25
N SER A 171 -3.51 6.15 -7.66
CA SER A 171 -2.38 5.27 -7.94
C SER A 171 -1.89 4.48 -6.72
N PHE A 172 -2.20 4.89 -5.48
CA PHE A 172 -1.66 4.25 -4.26
C PHE A 172 -2.59 4.28 -3.04
N THR A 173 -3.79 4.89 -3.14
CA THR A 173 -4.77 4.97 -2.06
C THR A 173 -6.17 4.55 -2.52
N ASN A 174 -6.98 4.03 -1.60
CA ASN A 174 -8.43 4.14 -1.75
C ASN A 174 -8.87 5.58 -1.49
N VAL A 175 -10.10 5.91 -1.86
CA VAL A 175 -10.65 7.25 -1.71
C VAL A 175 -11.89 7.24 -0.82
N VAL A 176 -12.07 8.32 -0.07
CA VAL A 176 -13.27 8.57 0.75
C VAL A 176 -13.75 9.97 0.43
N PHE A 177 -14.95 10.09 -0.12
CA PHE A 177 -15.58 11.35 -0.44
C PHE A 177 -16.34 11.88 0.77
N GLU A 178 -16.23 13.17 1.02
CA GLU A 178 -16.97 13.87 2.07
C GLU A 178 -18.01 14.79 1.45
N ASP A 179 -19.24 14.61 1.86
CA ASP A 179 -20.34 15.48 1.43
C ASP A 179 -20.43 16.79 2.24
N VAL A 180 -21.39 17.64 1.88
CA VAL A 180 -21.57 18.97 2.51
C VAL A 180 -22.05 18.93 3.96
N VAL A 181 -22.52 17.78 4.45
CA VAL A 181 -22.96 17.58 5.84
C VAL A 181 -22.01 16.72 6.66
N GLY A 182 -20.84 16.35 6.09
CA GLY A 182 -19.79 15.58 6.75
C GLY A 182 -19.98 14.06 6.65
N GLY A 183 -20.89 13.59 5.79
CA GLY A 183 -21.03 12.17 5.45
C GLY A 183 -19.79 11.68 4.69
N LEU A 184 -19.30 10.48 5.03
CA LEU A 184 -18.08 9.90 4.46
C LEU A 184 -18.40 8.64 3.64
N TYR A 185 -18.09 8.67 2.35
CA TYR A 185 -18.47 7.66 1.37
C TYR A 185 -17.25 7.15 0.61
N THR A 186 -17.17 5.85 0.37
CA THR A 186 -16.11 5.24 -0.44
C THR A 186 -16.72 4.46 -1.59
N PRO A 187 -16.13 4.53 -2.81
CA PRO A 187 -16.60 3.72 -3.92
C PRO A 187 -16.67 2.23 -3.56
N ASP A 188 -17.72 1.55 -3.97
CA ASP A 188 -17.83 0.10 -3.92
C ASP A 188 -17.06 -0.60 -5.05
N THR A 189 -16.67 0.16 -6.07
CA THR A 189 -15.92 -0.22 -7.28
C THR A 189 -14.40 -0.02 -7.13
N TYR A 190 -13.80 -0.34 -6.00
CA TYR A 190 -12.35 -0.22 -5.77
C TYR A 190 -11.52 -1.18 -6.64
N LEU A 191 -10.25 -0.84 -6.89
CA LEU A 191 -9.27 -1.71 -7.55
C LEU A 191 -8.64 -2.69 -6.56
N LEU A 192 -8.29 -2.18 -5.37
CA LEU A 192 -7.69 -2.96 -4.29
C LEU A 192 -8.53 -2.88 -3.04
N GLU A 193 -8.85 -4.03 -2.45
CA GLU A 193 -9.44 -4.09 -1.11
C GLU A 193 -8.40 -3.63 -0.06
N GLY A 194 -8.42 -2.32 0.21
CA GLY A 194 -7.47 -1.70 1.14
C GLY A 194 -7.76 -2.05 2.59
N THR A 195 -6.74 -2.44 3.35
CA THR A 195 -6.89 -2.82 4.76
C THR A 195 -7.41 -1.67 5.63
N ARG A 196 -7.00 -0.42 5.34
CA ARG A 196 -7.50 0.76 6.05
C ARG A 196 -8.95 1.06 5.68
N ARG A 197 -9.28 1.03 4.37
CA ARG A 197 -10.66 1.19 3.89
C ARG A 197 -11.58 0.18 4.58
N GLN A 198 -11.22 -1.10 4.60
CA GLN A 198 -12.01 -2.14 5.24
C GLN A 198 -12.20 -1.87 6.74
N SER A 199 -11.13 -1.53 7.47
CA SER A 199 -11.24 -1.21 8.90
C SER A 199 -12.18 -0.03 9.17
N LEU A 200 -12.23 0.98 8.28
CA LEU A 200 -13.14 2.12 8.43
C LEU A 200 -14.60 1.72 8.17
N LEU A 201 -14.84 0.80 7.23
CA LEU A 201 -16.17 0.22 6.98
C LEU A 201 -16.63 -0.65 8.16
N ASP A 202 -15.74 -1.50 8.68
CA ASP A 202 -16.06 -2.43 9.78
C ASP A 202 -16.51 -1.69 11.05
N VAL A 203 -15.99 -0.48 11.29
CA VAL A 203 -16.37 0.36 12.43
C VAL A 203 -17.44 1.41 12.08
N GLY A 204 -18.00 1.37 10.88
CA GLY A 204 -19.07 2.28 10.44
C GLY A 204 -18.65 3.74 10.29
N LYS A 205 -17.36 4.04 10.16
CA LYS A 205 -16.85 5.41 9.95
C LYS A 205 -17.05 5.92 8.53
N ILE A 206 -17.16 5.03 7.56
CA ILE A 206 -17.44 5.33 6.15
C ILE A 206 -18.51 4.37 5.63
N GLN A 207 -19.19 4.77 4.57
CA GLN A 207 -20.20 3.97 3.88
C GLN A 207 -19.74 3.67 2.46
N ALA A 208 -19.91 2.43 2.00
CA ALA A 208 -19.67 2.08 0.61
C ALA A 208 -20.90 2.41 -0.24
N CYS A 209 -20.69 3.08 -1.36
CA CYS A 209 -21.75 3.34 -2.35
C CYS A 209 -21.16 3.46 -3.75
N PRO A 210 -21.98 3.25 -4.80
CA PRO A 210 -21.53 3.53 -6.15
C PRO A 210 -21.33 5.03 -6.33
N ILE A 211 -20.17 5.45 -6.90
CA ILE A 211 -19.84 6.86 -7.18
C ILE A 211 -19.42 6.96 -8.64
N ARG A 212 -20.20 7.69 -9.43
CA ARG A 212 -19.87 8.00 -10.82
C ARG A 212 -19.02 9.26 -10.93
N VAL A 213 -18.36 9.43 -12.07
CA VAL A 213 -17.62 10.66 -12.37
C VAL A 213 -18.51 11.90 -12.30
N GLU A 214 -19.76 11.80 -12.77
CA GLU A 214 -20.74 12.89 -12.71
C GLU A 214 -21.16 13.26 -11.28
N ASP A 215 -21.06 12.32 -10.32
CA ASP A 215 -21.47 12.53 -8.92
C ASP A 215 -20.40 13.28 -8.10
N ILE A 216 -19.14 13.36 -8.58
CA ILE A 216 -18.03 13.97 -7.85
C ILE A 216 -18.36 15.38 -7.37
N GLY A 217 -19.08 16.14 -8.18
CA GLY A 217 -19.48 17.52 -7.86
C GLY A 217 -20.45 17.67 -6.67
N HIS A 218 -21.05 16.58 -6.20
CA HIS A 218 -21.94 16.58 -5.02
C HIS A 218 -21.15 16.54 -3.69
N PHE A 219 -19.84 16.28 -3.75
CA PHE A 219 -18.97 16.22 -2.59
C PHE A 219 -18.13 17.50 -2.46
N GLN A 220 -17.57 17.72 -1.26
CA GLN A 220 -16.68 18.86 -0.99
C GLN A 220 -15.21 18.49 -1.30
N ARG A 221 -14.78 17.32 -0.83
CA ARG A 221 -13.42 16.85 -0.96
C ARG A 221 -13.34 15.33 -1.01
N VAL A 222 -12.23 14.84 -1.46
CA VAL A 222 -11.85 13.43 -1.39
C VAL A 222 -10.66 13.26 -0.45
N LEU A 223 -10.82 12.43 0.59
CA LEU A 223 -9.74 12.02 1.48
C LEU A 223 -9.07 10.77 0.91
N LEU A 224 -7.75 10.70 1.06
CA LEU A 224 -6.92 9.62 0.57
C LEU A 224 -6.54 8.70 1.72
N VAL A 225 -6.89 7.42 1.63
CA VAL A 225 -6.65 6.45 2.71
C VAL A 225 -5.91 5.22 2.21
N ASN A 226 -4.94 4.78 2.97
CA ASN A 226 -4.25 3.50 2.81
C ASN A 226 -3.68 3.04 4.15
N ALA A 227 -2.95 1.92 4.18
CA ALA A 227 -2.39 1.40 5.42
C ALA A 227 -1.51 2.40 6.20
N MET A 228 -0.89 3.38 5.49
CA MET A 228 -0.02 4.39 6.11
C MET A 228 -0.75 5.69 6.42
N ILE A 229 -1.90 5.94 5.77
CA ILE A 229 -2.67 7.20 5.80
C ILE A 229 -4.08 6.88 6.26
N GLY A 230 -4.50 7.46 7.38
CA GLY A 230 -5.86 7.39 7.89
C GLY A 230 -6.67 8.66 7.62
N LEU A 231 -7.92 8.69 8.08
CA LEU A 231 -8.75 9.90 8.02
C LEU A 231 -8.16 11.01 8.91
N GLU A 232 -7.54 10.62 10.02
CA GLU A 232 -6.89 11.50 11.00
C GLU A 232 -5.71 12.28 10.44
N ASP A 233 -5.12 11.81 9.33
CA ASP A 233 -3.97 12.46 8.68
C ASP A 233 -4.39 13.59 7.72
N GLU A 234 -5.70 13.73 7.45
CA GLU A 234 -6.32 14.81 6.66
C GLU A 234 -5.72 15.03 5.25
N ILE A 235 -5.14 13.98 4.65
CA ILE A 235 -4.65 14.05 3.27
C ILE A 235 -5.84 14.05 2.34
N SER A 236 -6.17 15.22 1.81
CA SER A 236 -7.39 15.40 1.01
C SER A 236 -7.19 16.33 -0.18
N VAL A 237 -8.08 16.21 -1.16
CA VAL A 237 -8.15 17.04 -2.37
C VAL A 237 -9.55 17.59 -2.50
N PRO A 238 -9.74 18.92 -2.55
CA PRO A 238 -11.03 19.51 -2.89
C PRO A 238 -11.51 19.02 -4.26
N VAL A 239 -12.80 18.73 -4.42
CA VAL A 239 -13.31 18.18 -5.70
C VAL A 239 -13.08 19.12 -6.88
N VAL A 240 -13.00 20.42 -6.65
CA VAL A 240 -12.66 21.43 -7.68
C VAL A 240 -11.23 21.26 -8.24
N ASN A 241 -10.37 20.53 -7.55
CA ASN A 241 -9.02 20.20 -7.97
C ASN A 241 -8.92 18.78 -8.59
N ILE A 242 -10.05 18.18 -8.93
CA ILE A 242 -10.11 16.93 -9.72
C ILE A 242 -10.32 17.33 -11.18
N MET A 243 -9.29 17.17 -11.99
CA MET A 243 -9.27 17.58 -13.40
C MET A 243 -9.75 16.44 -14.31
N LYS A 244 -10.46 16.80 -15.40
CA LYS A 244 -10.89 15.86 -16.45
C LYS A 244 -9.80 15.65 -17.47
#